data_6764c60acf16aad6598e1297a3717662
#
_entry.id   6764c60acf16aad6598e1297a3717662
#
_cell.length_a   1.000
_cell.length_b   1.000
_cell.length_c   1.000
_cell.angle_alpha   90.00
_cell.angle_beta   90.00
_cell.angle_gamma   90.00
#
_symmetry.space_group_name_H-M   'P 1'
#
loop_
_entity.id
_entity.type
_entity.pdbx_description
1 polymer ?
#
loop_
_entity_poly.entity_id
_entity_poly.type
_entity_poly.pdbx_seq_one_letter_code
_entity_poly.pdbx_strand_id
1 'polypeptide(L)'
;IEAMKMDFDGFIFTNLVDFDSQYGHRRDPAGYGRCIEEFDSRIPELIGALDSEDILMICADHGNDPVHSGFDHTREYVPILIYGEKVKAGADLGIRKTFADVGATVADILGAEPTSIGDSFKEVILK
;
A
#
# COMPACT_ATOMS: atom_id res chain seq x y z
N ILE A 1 3.04 7.97 11.31
CA ILE A 1 3.90 7.58 12.46
C ILE A 1 3.27 7.97 13.80
N GLU A 2 2.75 9.20 13.96
CA GLU A 2 2.13 9.59 15.26
C GLU A 2 0.95 8.68 15.63
N ALA A 3 0.12 8.27 14.68
CA ALA A 3 -0.97 7.33 14.93
C ALA A 3 -0.48 5.93 15.34
N MET A 4 0.69 5.51 14.88
CA MET A 4 1.28 4.21 15.25
C MET A 4 1.78 4.16 16.71
N LYS A 5 1.91 5.31 17.38
CA LYS A 5 2.28 5.40 18.81
C LYS A 5 1.08 5.29 19.75
N MET A 6 -0.12 5.23 19.19
CA MET A 6 -1.35 5.10 19.99
C MET A 6 -1.55 3.63 20.37
N ASP A 7 -1.95 3.39 21.61
CA ASP A 7 -2.26 2.04 22.10
C ASP A 7 -3.68 1.65 21.67
N PHE A 8 -3.78 0.95 20.52
CA PHE A 8 -5.06 0.41 20.02
C PHE A 8 -4.81 -0.73 19.02
N ASP A 9 -5.72 -1.69 18.99
CA ASP A 9 -5.82 -2.66 17.91
C ASP A 9 -6.73 -2.13 16.81
N GLY A 10 -6.27 -2.09 15.56
CA GLY A 10 -7.10 -1.57 14.50
C GLY A 10 -6.38 -1.31 13.18
N PHE A 11 -6.88 -0.34 12.43
CA PHE A 11 -6.43 -0.06 11.06
C PHE A 11 -6.04 1.42 10.91
N ILE A 12 -4.83 1.67 10.46
CA ILE A 12 -4.37 3.00 10.06
C ILE A 12 -4.30 3.05 8.54
N PHE A 13 -5.06 3.94 7.94
CA PHE A 13 -5.02 4.20 6.51
C PHE A 13 -4.46 5.60 6.24
N THR A 14 -3.46 5.69 5.36
CA THR A 14 -2.87 6.96 4.97
C THR A 14 -2.80 7.04 3.45
N ASN A 15 -3.34 8.11 2.87
CA ASN A 15 -3.24 8.40 1.45
C ASN A 15 -2.16 9.46 1.22
N LEU A 16 -1.14 9.13 0.39
CA LEU A 16 -0.06 10.02 -0.01
C LEU A 16 -0.40 10.61 -1.38
N VAL A 17 -1.12 11.72 -1.38
CA VAL A 17 -1.77 12.30 -2.57
C VAL A 17 -0.83 12.93 -3.58
N ASP A 18 0.41 13.26 -3.22
CA ASP A 18 1.30 14.06 -4.06
C ASP A 18 1.78 13.32 -5.31
N PHE A 19 1.93 11.99 -5.24
CA PHE A 19 2.26 11.17 -6.40
C PHE A 19 1.30 11.42 -7.55
N ASP A 20 0.02 11.43 -7.26
CA ASP A 20 -1.04 11.66 -8.22
C ASP A 20 -1.22 13.15 -8.53
N SER A 21 -1.54 13.95 -7.50
CA SER A 21 -2.00 15.32 -7.67
C SER A 21 -0.92 16.31 -8.10
N GLN A 22 0.32 16.15 -7.60
CA GLN A 22 1.41 17.08 -7.88
C GLN A 22 2.26 16.65 -9.08
N TYR A 23 2.44 15.36 -9.30
CA TYR A 23 3.38 14.86 -10.28
C TYR A 23 2.73 14.03 -11.38
N GLY A 24 1.79 13.15 -11.06
CA GLY A 24 1.10 12.29 -12.01
C GLY A 24 0.27 13.11 -13.00
N HIS A 25 -0.74 13.83 -12.54
CA HIS A 25 -1.59 14.69 -13.36
C HIS A 25 -0.85 15.85 -14.04
N ARG A 26 0.24 16.32 -13.45
CA ARG A 26 1.05 17.40 -14.02
C ARG A 26 2.10 16.93 -15.02
N ARG A 27 2.19 15.62 -15.22
CA ARG A 27 3.15 15.01 -16.15
C ARG A 27 4.58 15.45 -15.87
N ASP A 28 4.96 15.44 -14.58
CA ASP A 28 6.31 15.71 -14.12
C ASP A 28 7.01 14.41 -13.68
N PRO A 29 7.63 13.65 -14.61
CA PRO A 29 8.29 12.39 -14.27
C PRO A 29 9.50 12.57 -13.34
N ALA A 30 10.18 13.72 -13.43
CA ALA A 30 11.30 14.01 -12.55
C ALA A 30 10.84 14.29 -11.11
N GLY A 31 9.74 15.05 -10.95
CA GLY A 31 9.09 15.26 -9.65
C GLY A 31 8.53 13.96 -9.07
N TYR A 32 7.92 13.13 -9.90
CA TYR A 32 7.42 11.82 -9.50
C TYR A 32 8.53 10.92 -8.95
N GLY A 33 9.67 10.86 -9.67
CA GLY A 33 10.85 10.12 -9.21
C GLY A 33 11.38 10.62 -7.86
N ARG A 34 11.52 11.94 -7.70
CA ARG A 34 11.94 12.53 -6.41
C ARG A 34 10.96 12.22 -5.27
N CYS A 35 9.67 12.22 -5.54
CA CYS A 35 8.65 11.87 -4.56
C CYS A 35 8.78 10.41 -4.09
N ILE A 36 9.09 9.48 -5.02
CA ILE A 36 9.39 8.09 -4.67
C ILE A 36 10.64 8.01 -3.78
N GLU A 37 11.73 8.68 -4.16
CA GLU A 37 12.97 8.71 -3.38
C GLU A 37 12.77 9.30 -1.98
N GLU A 38 11.97 10.36 -1.85
CA GLU A 38 11.60 10.96 -0.57
C GLU A 38 10.82 9.98 0.30
N PHE A 39 9.81 9.32 -0.25
CA PHE A 39 9.04 8.30 0.47
C PHE A 39 9.93 7.13 0.88
N ASP A 40 10.76 6.60 -0.03
CA ASP A 40 11.69 5.51 0.25
C ASP A 40 12.63 5.85 1.42
N SER A 41 13.13 7.08 1.47
CA SER A 41 13.99 7.56 2.56
C SER A 41 13.30 7.51 3.94
N ARG A 42 11.96 7.51 3.99
CA ARG A 42 11.16 7.45 5.21
C ARG A 42 10.74 6.02 5.60
N ILE A 43 10.94 5.04 4.71
CA ILE A 43 10.59 3.63 5.00
C ILE A 43 11.30 3.09 6.26
N PRO A 44 12.59 3.35 6.52
CA PRO A 44 13.22 2.90 7.75
C PRO A 44 12.56 3.42 9.03
N GLU A 45 12.02 4.65 8.99
CA GLU A 45 11.30 5.23 10.12
C GLU A 45 9.94 4.54 10.34
N LEU A 46 9.24 4.21 9.25
CA LEU A 46 7.99 3.44 9.33
C LEU A 46 8.24 2.05 9.89
N ILE A 47 9.23 1.34 9.36
CA ILE A 47 9.61 0.00 9.83
C ILE A 47 10.02 0.02 11.31
N GLY A 48 10.78 1.04 11.73
CA GLY A 48 11.21 1.18 13.13
C GLY A 48 10.08 1.54 14.10
N ALA A 49 8.91 1.93 13.61
CA ALA A 49 7.74 2.24 14.41
C ALA A 49 6.72 1.09 14.49
N LEU A 50 6.96 -0.03 13.79
CA LEU A 50 6.11 -1.21 13.85
C LEU A 50 6.41 -2.05 15.08
N ASP A 51 5.36 -2.56 15.71
CA ASP A 51 5.45 -3.63 16.69
C ASP A 51 5.46 -5.01 16.01
N SER A 52 5.74 -6.06 16.80
CA SER A 52 5.81 -7.45 16.30
C SER A 52 4.50 -7.97 15.71
N GLU A 53 3.37 -7.38 16.09
CA GLU A 53 2.04 -7.74 15.63
C GLU A 53 1.62 -6.94 14.38
N ASP A 54 2.30 -5.84 14.08
CA ASP A 54 1.94 -4.93 13.02
C ASP A 54 2.27 -5.46 11.62
N ILE A 55 1.43 -5.09 10.66
CA ILE A 55 1.62 -5.38 9.25
C ILE A 55 1.53 -4.08 8.47
N LEU A 56 2.61 -3.70 7.80
CA LEU A 56 2.66 -2.58 6.87
C LEU A 56 2.28 -3.08 5.47
N MET A 57 1.29 -2.45 4.85
CA MET A 57 0.95 -2.66 3.44
C MET A 57 1.13 -1.35 2.68
N ILE A 58 1.85 -1.39 1.57
CA ILE A 58 2.04 -0.26 0.66
C ILE A 58 1.46 -0.67 -0.69
N CYS A 59 0.51 0.09 -1.19
CA CYS A 59 -0.10 -0.13 -2.49
C CYS A 59 -0.45 1.20 -3.15
N ALA A 60 -0.91 1.16 -4.39
CA ALA A 60 -1.55 2.29 -5.03
C ALA A 60 -3.00 1.93 -5.39
N ASP A 61 -3.85 2.93 -5.51
CA ASP A 61 -5.27 2.81 -5.85
C ASP A 61 -5.52 2.77 -7.36
N HIS A 62 -4.62 3.35 -8.16
CA HIS A 62 -4.63 3.34 -9.63
C HIS A 62 -3.25 3.66 -10.20
N GLY A 63 -3.09 3.52 -11.51
CA GLY A 63 -1.93 4.00 -12.26
C GLY A 63 -2.08 5.48 -12.60
N ASN A 64 -0.97 6.19 -12.64
CA ASN A 64 -0.89 7.53 -13.22
C ASN A 64 0.53 7.75 -13.78
N ASP A 65 0.75 7.26 -15.02
CA ASP A 65 2.04 7.37 -15.70
C ASP A 65 2.35 8.84 -16.04
N PRO A 66 3.39 9.45 -15.44
CA PRO A 66 3.72 10.86 -15.65
C PRO A 66 4.29 11.16 -17.05
N VAL A 67 4.56 10.15 -17.88
CA VAL A 67 5.00 10.34 -19.29
C VAL A 67 3.90 10.06 -20.29
N HIS A 68 2.71 9.63 -19.84
CA HIS A 68 1.57 9.40 -20.73
C HIS A 68 1.02 10.71 -21.31
N SER A 69 0.44 10.66 -22.52
CA SER A 69 -0.26 11.81 -23.12
C SER A 69 -1.62 12.05 -22.45
N GLY A 70 -2.01 13.30 -22.27
CA GLY A 70 -3.25 13.66 -21.56
C GLY A 70 -3.05 13.81 -20.06
N PHE A 71 -4.13 14.04 -19.32
CA PHE A 71 -4.11 14.37 -17.89
C PHE A 71 -4.88 13.36 -17.02
N ASP A 72 -5.51 12.36 -17.64
CA ASP A 72 -6.27 11.34 -16.93
C ASP A 72 -5.36 10.26 -16.34
N HIS A 73 -5.90 9.49 -15.40
CA HIS A 73 -5.23 8.31 -14.86
C HIS A 73 -4.94 7.28 -15.96
N THR A 74 -3.94 6.47 -15.73
CA THR A 74 -3.53 5.39 -16.63
C THR A 74 -3.82 4.03 -16.01
N ARG A 75 -3.55 2.93 -16.71
CA ARG A 75 -4.04 1.59 -16.35
C ARG A 75 -2.92 0.58 -16.13
N GLU A 76 -1.82 1.03 -15.57
CA GLU A 76 -0.73 0.15 -15.17
C GLU A 76 -1.14 -0.73 -14.00
N TYR A 77 -0.54 -1.92 -13.92
CA TYR A 77 -0.56 -2.69 -12.68
C TYR A 77 0.16 -1.91 -11.60
N VAL A 78 -0.42 -1.92 -10.41
CA VAL A 78 0.13 -1.22 -9.25
C VAL A 78 0.76 -2.23 -8.27
N PRO A 79 1.76 -1.80 -7.48
CA PRO A 79 2.43 -2.69 -6.54
C PRO A 79 1.54 -2.99 -5.32
N ILE A 80 1.77 -4.16 -4.72
CA ILE A 80 1.40 -4.47 -3.34
C ILE A 80 2.66 -4.96 -2.65
N LEU A 81 3.15 -4.21 -1.66
CA LEU A 81 4.30 -4.56 -0.84
C LEU A 81 3.85 -4.74 0.60
N ILE A 82 4.27 -5.84 1.23
CA ILE A 82 3.83 -6.19 2.57
C ILE A 82 5.03 -6.51 3.45
N TYR A 83 5.07 -5.92 4.63
CA TYR A 83 6.14 -6.09 5.58
C TYR A 83 5.60 -6.23 7.01
N GLY A 84 6.25 -7.06 7.81
CA GLY A 84 5.95 -7.28 9.22
C GLY A 84 6.66 -8.51 9.75
N GLU A 85 6.80 -8.62 11.07
CA GLU A 85 7.51 -9.76 11.68
C GLU A 85 6.79 -11.09 11.42
N LYS A 86 5.45 -11.06 11.38
CA LYS A 86 4.59 -12.23 11.08
C LYS A 86 4.44 -12.52 9.58
N VAL A 87 4.96 -11.67 8.72
CA VAL A 87 4.86 -11.84 7.27
C VAL A 87 5.90 -12.84 6.78
N LYS A 88 5.51 -13.74 5.90
CA LYS A 88 6.40 -14.68 5.20
C LYS A 88 7.29 -13.91 4.24
N ALA A 89 8.59 -13.92 4.46
CA ALA A 89 9.54 -13.31 3.52
C ALA A 89 9.49 -14.02 2.16
N GLY A 90 9.43 -13.22 1.08
CA GLY A 90 9.42 -13.74 -0.28
C GLY A 90 8.10 -14.40 -0.72
N ALA A 91 7.01 -14.20 0.02
CA ALA A 91 5.69 -14.61 -0.44
C ALA A 91 5.33 -13.87 -1.73
N ASP A 92 4.92 -14.62 -2.76
CA ASP A 92 4.49 -14.06 -4.04
C ASP A 92 2.95 -14.10 -4.14
N LEU A 93 2.34 -12.94 -4.26
CA LEU A 93 0.88 -12.80 -4.42
C LEU A 93 0.43 -12.98 -5.87
N GLY A 94 1.36 -13.05 -6.82
CA GLY A 94 1.04 -13.03 -8.24
C GLY A 94 0.28 -11.76 -8.64
N ILE A 95 -0.54 -11.87 -9.69
CA ILE A 95 -1.41 -10.78 -10.14
C ILE A 95 -2.77 -10.95 -9.50
N ARG A 96 -3.19 -9.98 -8.69
CA ARG A 96 -4.52 -9.96 -8.06
C ARG A 96 -5.56 -9.42 -9.05
N LYS A 97 -6.81 -9.85 -8.86
CA LYS A 97 -7.91 -9.51 -9.77
C LYS A 97 -8.54 -8.14 -9.49
N THR A 98 -8.48 -7.70 -8.25
CA THR A 98 -9.15 -6.48 -7.79
C THR A 98 -8.43 -5.86 -6.60
N PHE A 99 -8.51 -4.54 -6.47
CA PHE A 99 -8.07 -3.79 -5.28
C PHE A 99 -8.81 -4.19 -4.01
N ALA A 100 -10.03 -4.71 -4.15
CA ALA A 100 -10.83 -5.19 -3.02
C ALA A 100 -10.15 -6.32 -2.24
N ASP A 101 -9.19 -7.03 -2.84
CA ASP A 101 -8.43 -8.09 -2.17
C ASP A 101 -7.63 -7.56 -0.97
N VAL A 102 -7.12 -6.33 -1.05
CA VAL A 102 -6.44 -5.66 0.08
C VAL A 102 -7.43 -5.43 1.22
N GLY A 103 -8.60 -4.86 0.92
CA GLY A 103 -9.65 -4.63 1.92
C GLY A 103 -10.16 -5.92 2.54
N ALA A 104 -10.38 -6.97 1.73
CA ALA A 104 -10.79 -8.29 2.21
C ALA A 104 -9.72 -8.90 3.15
N THR A 105 -8.44 -8.72 2.83
CA THR A 105 -7.34 -9.21 3.65
C THR A 105 -7.24 -8.45 4.98
N VAL A 106 -7.40 -7.13 4.97
CA VAL A 106 -7.44 -6.32 6.18
C VAL A 106 -8.60 -6.74 7.10
N ALA A 107 -9.80 -6.91 6.54
CA ALA A 107 -10.97 -7.37 7.29
C ALA A 107 -10.73 -8.75 7.93
N ASP A 108 -10.15 -9.68 7.18
CA ASP A 108 -9.84 -11.03 7.64
C ASP A 108 -8.74 -11.04 8.74
N ILE A 109 -7.70 -10.22 8.61
CA ILE A 109 -6.65 -10.10 9.64
C ILE A 109 -7.23 -9.55 10.94
N LEU A 110 -8.07 -8.54 10.86
CA LEU A 110 -8.68 -7.89 12.02
C LEU A 110 -9.90 -8.63 12.59
N GLY A 111 -10.31 -9.76 11.99
CA GLY A 111 -11.51 -10.51 12.41
C GLY A 111 -12.80 -9.74 12.23
N ALA A 112 -12.84 -8.79 11.28
CA ALA A 112 -14.04 -8.05 10.93
C ALA A 112 -14.95 -8.87 10.00
N GLU A 113 -16.19 -8.37 9.79
CA GLU A 113 -17.11 -9.00 8.83
C GLU A 113 -16.49 -9.03 7.43
N PRO A 114 -16.62 -10.15 6.71
CA PRO A 114 -16.09 -10.28 5.36
C PRO A 114 -16.64 -9.21 4.41
N THR A 115 -15.79 -8.69 3.56
CA THR A 115 -16.21 -7.77 2.50
C THR A 115 -17.05 -8.50 1.44
N SER A 116 -17.97 -7.78 0.79
CA SER A 116 -18.84 -8.37 -0.24
C SER A 116 -18.11 -8.73 -1.54
N ILE A 117 -16.92 -8.17 -1.75
CA ILE A 117 -16.03 -8.39 -2.91
C ILE A 117 -14.59 -8.47 -2.44
N GLY A 118 -13.75 -9.14 -3.23
CA GLY A 118 -12.33 -9.35 -2.93
C GLY A 118 -12.06 -10.69 -2.27
N ASP A 119 -10.89 -11.23 -2.55
CA ASP A 119 -10.39 -12.49 -2.01
C ASP A 119 -9.22 -12.20 -1.06
N SER A 120 -9.35 -12.57 0.22
CA SER A 120 -8.25 -12.44 1.20
C SER A 120 -7.04 -13.26 0.78
N PHE A 121 -5.88 -12.69 0.93
CA PHE A 121 -4.60 -13.37 0.75
C PHE A 121 -3.82 -13.56 2.07
N LYS A 122 -4.50 -13.44 3.21
CA LYS A 122 -3.93 -13.61 4.55
C LYS A 122 -3.11 -14.91 4.68
N GLU A 123 -3.66 -16.04 4.25
CA GLU A 123 -3.01 -17.36 4.33
C GLU A 123 -1.71 -17.45 3.49
N VAL A 124 -1.60 -16.62 2.46
CA VAL A 124 -0.40 -16.55 1.63
C VAL A 124 0.72 -15.80 2.35
N ILE A 125 0.38 -14.73 3.05
CA ILE A 125 1.36 -13.79 3.62
C ILE A 125 1.74 -14.06 5.08
N LEU A 126 0.88 -14.69 5.89
CA LEU A 126 1.17 -14.93 7.32
C LEU A 126 1.85 -16.28 7.56
N LYS A 127 2.76 -16.27 8.55
CA LYS A 127 3.48 -17.46 9.05
C LYS A 127 2.56 -18.39 9.82
#